data_37687885eb29a50e8dc4d7360b11bdf0
#
_entry.id   37687885eb29a50e8dc4d7360b11bdf0
#
_cell.length_a   1.000
_cell.length_b   1.000
_cell.length_c   1.000
_cell.angle_alpha   90.00
_cell.angle_beta   90.00
_cell.angle_gamma   90.00
#
_symmetry.space_group_name_H-M   'P 1'
#
loop_
_entity.id
_entity.type
_entity.pdbx_description
1 polymer ?
#
loop_
_entity_poly.entity_id
_entity_poly.type
_entity_poly.pdbx_seq_one_letter_code
_entity_poly.pdbx_strand_id
1 'polypeptide(L)'
;MHAQYILKIQNAISIAISILDKIQAEQDLQKSSNLREALWHAAEESEYAAAVLSLSHGLTDFDPELREINVKKMTIRDQARLAKTFLQDSLALLGSKPKQSYEKLRYAVQVLRTIQAEIKRKPLESD
;
A
#
# COMPACT_ATOMS: atom_id res chain seq x y z
N MET A 1 -26.20 -3.68 0.67
CA MET A 1 -25.53 -3.17 1.86
C MET A 1 -24.03 -2.94 1.65
N HIS A 2 -23.40 -3.87 1.03
CA HIS A 2 -21.94 -3.81 0.92
C HIS A 2 -21.43 -2.96 -0.24
N ALA A 3 -22.30 -2.56 -1.16
CA ALA A 3 -21.88 -1.81 -2.34
C ALA A 3 -21.16 -0.50 -1.99
N GLN A 4 -21.66 0.24 -1.01
CA GLN A 4 -21.04 1.50 -0.62
C GLN A 4 -19.69 1.29 0.03
N TYR A 5 -19.51 0.20 0.79
CA TYR A 5 -18.23 -0.11 1.40
C TYR A 5 -17.23 -0.56 0.34
N ILE A 6 -17.68 -1.35 -0.63
CA ILE A 6 -16.84 -1.79 -1.73
C ILE A 6 -16.32 -0.58 -2.51
N LEU A 7 -17.19 0.40 -2.79
CA LEU A 7 -16.77 1.62 -3.47
C LEU A 7 -15.72 2.39 -2.69
N LYS A 8 -15.90 2.50 -1.38
CA LYS A 8 -14.91 3.18 -0.52
C LYS A 8 -13.56 2.48 -0.57
N ILE A 9 -13.58 1.15 -0.51
CA ILE A 9 -12.36 0.35 -0.58
C ILE A 9 -11.69 0.52 -1.95
N GLN A 10 -12.48 0.40 -3.02
CA GLN A 10 -11.97 0.56 -4.39
C GLN A 10 -11.35 1.94 -4.60
N ASN A 11 -12.02 2.97 -4.11
CA ASN A 11 -11.52 4.33 -4.26
C ASN A 11 -10.19 4.52 -3.51
N ALA A 12 -10.11 4.02 -2.29
CA ALA A 12 -8.89 4.14 -1.51
C ALA A 12 -7.73 3.40 -2.16
N ILE A 13 -7.97 2.18 -2.62
CA ILE A 13 -6.94 1.41 -3.31
C ILE A 13 -6.50 2.11 -4.59
N SER A 14 -7.46 2.64 -5.36
CA SER A 14 -7.16 3.34 -6.60
C SER A 14 -6.33 4.61 -6.36
N ILE A 15 -6.63 5.35 -5.30
CA ILE A 15 -5.84 6.52 -4.92
C ILE A 15 -4.40 6.10 -4.59
N ALA A 16 -4.25 5.05 -3.80
CA ALA A 16 -2.92 4.56 -3.45
C ALA A 16 -2.13 4.13 -4.68
N ILE A 17 -2.77 3.40 -5.60
CA ILE A 17 -2.13 2.96 -6.85
C ILE A 17 -1.69 4.18 -7.67
N SER A 18 -2.56 5.18 -7.78
CA SER A 18 -2.26 6.40 -8.54
C SER A 18 -1.03 7.12 -7.97
N ILE A 19 -0.94 7.19 -6.64
CA ILE A 19 0.21 7.82 -5.97
C ILE A 19 1.48 7.03 -6.30
N LEU A 20 1.42 5.71 -6.23
CA LEU A 20 2.59 4.88 -6.52
C LEU A 20 3.01 4.97 -7.98
N ASP A 21 2.05 5.10 -8.89
CA ASP A 21 2.35 5.32 -10.31
C ASP A 21 3.14 6.60 -10.50
N LYS A 22 2.77 7.67 -9.80
CA LYS A 22 3.49 8.93 -9.89
C LYS A 22 4.91 8.82 -9.34
N ILE A 23 5.08 8.05 -8.26
CA ILE A 23 6.41 7.81 -7.71
C ILE A 23 7.27 7.07 -8.73
N GLN A 24 6.71 6.06 -9.39
CA GLN A 24 7.45 5.30 -10.40
C GLN A 24 7.81 6.13 -11.62
N ALA A 25 6.98 7.10 -11.97
CA ALA A 25 7.21 7.96 -13.12
C ALA A 25 8.23 9.07 -12.84
N GLU A 26 8.51 9.36 -11.56
CA GLU A 26 9.45 10.40 -11.18
C GLU A 26 10.86 10.02 -11.60
N GLN A 27 11.52 10.89 -12.34
CA GLN A 27 12.86 10.59 -12.86
C GLN A 27 13.91 10.56 -11.78
N ASP A 28 13.82 11.47 -10.83
CA ASP A 28 14.80 11.55 -9.74
C ASP A 28 14.06 11.62 -8.41
N LEU A 29 13.94 10.47 -7.75
CA LEU A 29 13.26 10.38 -6.47
C LEU A 29 13.96 11.15 -5.37
N GLN A 30 15.30 11.27 -5.46
CA GLN A 30 16.06 11.98 -4.43
C GLN A 30 15.75 13.48 -4.44
N LYS A 31 15.34 14.00 -5.58
CA LYS A 31 14.99 15.41 -5.70
C LYS A 31 13.51 15.68 -5.45
N SER A 32 12.71 14.62 -5.27
CA SER A 32 11.29 14.80 -5.03
C SER A 32 11.06 15.27 -3.59
N SER A 33 10.64 16.51 -3.44
CA SER A 33 10.33 17.05 -2.12
C SER A 33 9.05 16.45 -1.54
N ASN A 34 8.25 15.79 -2.36
CA ASN A 34 6.96 15.25 -1.94
C ASN A 34 6.97 13.74 -1.72
N LEU A 35 8.13 13.10 -1.86
CA LEU A 35 8.19 11.64 -1.78
C LEU A 35 7.68 11.09 -0.43
N ARG A 36 8.13 11.69 0.67
CA ARG A 36 7.71 11.24 2.00
C ARG A 36 6.20 11.39 2.20
N GLU A 37 5.68 12.53 1.79
CA GLU A 37 4.26 12.81 1.91
C GLU A 37 3.43 11.88 1.02
N ALA A 38 3.90 11.62 -0.20
CA ALA A 38 3.22 10.72 -1.12
C ALA A 38 3.17 9.30 -0.55
N LEU A 39 4.29 8.81 -0.03
CA LEU A 39 4.34 7.47 0.56
C LEU A 39 3.44 7.37 1.80
N TRP A 40 3.44 8.42 2.63
CA TRP A 40 2.55 8.46 3.79
C TRP A 40 1.09 8.38 3.35
N HIS A 41 0.73 9.16 2.33
CA HIS A 41 -0.65 9.19 1.83
C HIS A 41 -1.05 7.82 1.25
N ALA A 42 -0.16 7.20 0.47
CA ALA A 42 -0.43 5.88 -0.08
C ALA A 42 -0.65 4.84 1.03
N ALA A 43 0.16 4.91 2.09
CA ALA A 43 0.03 3.99 3.23
C ALA A 43 -1.29 4.25 3.98
N GLU A 44 -1.66 5.52 4.18
CA GLU A 44 -2.92 5.86 4.86
C GLU A 44 -4.14 5.36 4.10
N GLU A 45 -4.13 5.53 2.78
CA GLU A 45 -5.25 5.04 1.96
C GLU A 45 -5.33 3.52 1.99
N SER A 46 -4.18 2.86 1.97
CA SER A 46 -4.14 1.40 2.04
C SER A 46 -4.65 0.89 3.39
N GLU A 47 -4.26 1.56 4.48
CA GLU A 47 -4.73 1.20 5.82
C GLU A 47 -6.23 1.47 5.97
N TYR A 48 -6.71 2.56 5.41
CA TYR A 48 -8.14 2.86 5.41
C TYR A 48 -8.92 1.76 4.68
N ALA A 49 -8.45 1.37 3.50
CA ALA A 49 -9.09 0.29 2.75
C ALA A 49 -9.12 -1.01 3.56
N ALA A 50 -8.02 -1.34 4.22
CA ALA A 50 -7.94 -2.56 5.04
C ALA A 50 -8.93 -2.48 6.21
N ALA A 51 -9.02 -1.33 6.87
CA ALA A 51 -9.94 -1.16 8.00
C ALA A 51 -11.40 -1.29 7.56
N VAL A 52 -11.77 -0.64 6.46
CA VAL A 52 -13.14 -0.72 5.96
C VAL A 52 -13.48 -2.15 5.55
N LEU A 53 -12.55 -2.82 4.86
CA LEU A 53 -12.76 -4.20 4.44
C LEU A 53 -12.93 -5.12 5.65
N SER A 54 -12.07 -4.96 6.65
CA SER A 54 -12.16 -5.75 7.87
C SER A 54 -13.50 -5.58 8.56
N LEU A 55 -13.94 -4.34 8.73
CA LEU A 55 -15.19 -4.05 9.41
C LEU A 55 -16.40 -4.50 8.61
N SER A 56 -16.41 -4.26 7.30
CA SER A 56 -17.59 -4.53 6.47
C SER A 56 -17.79 -6.01 6.20
N HIS A 57 -16.73 -6.82 6.31
CA HIS A 57 -16.80 -8.25 6.02
C HIS A 57 -16.54 -9.12 7.24
N GLY A 58 -16.59 -8.54 8.44
CA GLY A 58 -16.47 -9.32 9.68
C GLY A 58 -15.11 -9.98 9.84
N LEU A 59 -14.05 -9.30 9.43
CA LEU A 59 -12.69 -9.85 9.51
C LEU A 59 -11.90 -9.37 10.72
N THR A 60 -12.58 -8.78 11.70
CA THR A 60 -11.89 -8.18 12.86
C THR A 60 -11.11 -9.20 13.67
N ASP A 61 -11.55 -10.46 13.67
CA ASP A 61 -10.85 -11.55 14.37
C ASP A 61 -9.89 -12.29 13.45
N PHE A 62 -9.82 -11.92 12.20
CA PHE A 62 -8.94 -12.56 11.24
C PHE A 62 -7.55 -11.91 11.29
N ASP A 63 -6.55 -12.70 11.64
CA ASP A 63 -5.17 -12.25 11.68
C ASP A 63 -4.37 -13.05 10.65
N PRO A 64 -4.13 -12.48 9.47
CA PRO A 64 -3.38 -13.21 8.46
C PRO A 64 -1.94 -13.42 8.88
N GLU A 65 -1.43 -14.62 8.67
CA GLU A 65 -0.03 -14.90 8.92
C GLU A 65 0.79 -14.36 7.75
N LEU A 66 1.24 -13.12 7.89
CA LEU A 66 2.02 -12.48 6.84
C LEU A 66 3.48 -12.95 6.92
N ARG A 67 4.02 -13.29 5.76
CA ARG A 67 5.44 -13.58 5.66
C ARG A 67 6.20 -12.27 5.67
N GLU A 68 7.37 -12.29 6.30
CA GLU A 68 8.25 -11.13 6.21
C GLU A 68 8.77 -10.99 4.78
N ILE A 69 8.61 -9.81 4.22
CA ILE A 69 9.08 -9.52 2.88
C ILE A 69 10.39 -8.75 3.00
N ASN A 70 11.47 -9.34 2.51
CA ASN A 70 12.77 -8.71 2.54
C ASN A 70 12.92 -7.77 1.35
N VAL A 71 12.70 -6.48 1.60
CA VAL A 71 12.79 -5.45 0.55
C VAL A 71 14.05 -4.61 0.68
N LYS A 72 14.95 -4.94 1.61
CA LYS A 72 16.12 -4.10 1.91
C LYS A 72 17.05 -3.92 0.72
N LYS A 73 17.14 -4.90 -0.15
CA LYS A 73 18.01 -4.83 -1.33
C LYS A 73 17.33 -4.23 -2.55
N MET A 74 16.05 -3.90 -2.42
CA MET A 74 15.28 -3.32 -3.51
C MET A 74 15.40 -1.81 -3.48
N THR A 75 15.39 -1.20 -4.65
CA THR A 75 15.30 0.26 -4.73
C THR A 75 13.92 0.71 -4.25
N ILE A 76 13.83 1.98 -3.89
CA ILE A 76 12.52 2.57 -3.51
C ILE A 76 11.51 2.37 -4.64
N ARG A 77 11.97 2.57 -5.87
CA ARG A 77 11.10 2.41 -7.04
C ARG A 77 10.57 0.98 -7.17
N ASP A 78 11.43 -0.01 -6.96
CA ASP A 78 11.02 -1.41 -7.01
C ASP A 78 10.12 -1.78 -5.85
N GLN A 79 10.38 -1.23 -4.66
CA GLN A 79 9.51 -1.45 -3.51
C GLN A 79 8.12 -0.86 -3.76
N ALA A 80 8.07 0.34 -4.35
CA ALA A 80 6.80 0.97 -4.70
C ALA A 80 6.04 0.12 -5.72
N ARG A 81 6.75 -0.46 -6.69
CA ARG A 81 6.12 -1.35 -7.68
C ARG A 81 5.55 -2.60 -7.00
N LEU A 82 6.27 -3.15 -6.03
CA LEU A 82 5.79 -4.31 -5.29
C LEU A 82 4.52 -3.98 -4.50
N ALA A 83 4.51 -2.85 -3.82
CA ALA A 83 3.33 -2.40 -3.09
C ALA A 83 2.14 -2.23 -4.05
N LYS A 84 2.38 -1.66 -5.22
CA LYS A 84 1.34 -1.49 -6.23
C LYS A 84 0.79 -2.85 -6.67
N THR A 85 1.65 -3.83 -6.88
CA THR A 85 1.22 -5.17 -7.27
C THR A 85 0.29 -5.77 -6.21
N PHE A 86 0.63 -5.65 -4.93
CA PHE A 86 -0.23 -6.12 -3.86
C PHE A 86 -1.58 -5.40 -3.87
N LEU A 87 -1.59 -4.09 -4.12
CA LEU A 87 -2.82 -3.32 -4.19
C LEU A 87 -3.68 -3.76 -5.37
N GLN A 88 -3.07 -4.01 -6.53
CA GLN A 88 -3.79 -4.50 -7.70
C GLN A 88 -4.38 -5.88 -7.45
N ASP A 89 -3.63 -6.77 -6.80
CA ASP A 89 -4.12 -8.09 -6.44
C ASP A 89 -5.29 -8.00 -5.47
N SER A 90 -5.19 -7.10 -4.48
CA SER A 90 -6.27 -6.88 -3.54
C SER A 90 -7.55 -6.45 -4.28
N LEU A 91 -7.41 -5.50 -5.20
CA LEU A 91 -8.53 -4.99 -5.96
C LEU A 91 -9.20 -6.09 -6.77
N ALA A 92 -8.40 -6.96 -7.39
CA ALA A 92 -8.92 -8.06 -8.19
C ALA A 92 -9.66 -9.10 -7.34
N LEU A 93 -9.27 -9.26 -6.09
CA LEU A 93 -9.85 -10.27 -5.19
C LEU A 93 -11.03 -9.73 -4.37
N LEU A 94 -11.24 -8.42 -4.38
CA LEU A 94 -12.16 -7.76 -3.46
C LEU A 94 -13.59 -8.33 -3.54
N GLY A 95 -14.08 -8.59 -4.75
CA GLY A 95 -15.45 -9.02 -4.93
C GLY A 95 -15.69 -10.50 -4.67
N SER A 96 -14.64 -11.33 -4.72
CA SER A 96 -14.79 -12.77 -4.66
C SER A 96 -14.13 -13.42 -3.46
N LYS A 97 -13.01 -12.87 -2.99
CA LYS A 97 -12.21 -13.46 -1.92
C LYS A 97 -11.74 -12.38 -0.94
N PRO A 98 -12.66 -11.89 -0.09
CA PRO A 98 -12.35 -10.75 0.78
C PRO A 98 -11.20 -11.00 1.76
N LYS A 99 -11.06 -12.20 2.29
CA LYS A 99 -9.93 -12.50 3.19
C LYS A 99 -8.59 -12.38 2.46
N GLN A 100 -8.53 -12.91 1.25
CA GLN A 100 -7.30 -12.81 0.46
C GLN A 100 -7.02 -11.38 0.02
N SER A 101 -8.07 -10.63 -0.32
CA SER A 101 -7.95 -9.22 -0.64
C SER A 101 -7.37 -8.45 0.54
N TYR A 102 -7.88 -8.71 1.76
CA TYR A 102 -7.39 -8.10 2.98
C TYR A 102 -5.92 -8.43 3.22
N GLU A 103 -5.54 -9.68 3.01
CA GLU A 103 -4.16 -10.12 3.18
C GLU A 103 -3.22 -9.34 2.25
N LYS A 104 -3.62 -9.16 0.99
CA LYS A 104 -2.82 -8.38 0.03
C LYS A 104 -2.70 -6.92 0.46
N LEU A 105 -3.77 -6.34 0.99
CA LEU A 105 -3.70 -4.98 1.53
C LEU A 105 -2.71 -4.88 2.68
N ARG A 106 -2.71 -5.85 3.57
CA ARG A 106 -1.78 -5.87 4.69
C ARG A 106 -0.33 -5.97 4.20
N TYR A 107 -0.08 -6.74 3.15
CA TYR A 107 1.26 -6.79 2.55
C TYR A 107 1.65 -5.45 1.94
N ALA A 108 0.73 -4.79 1.26
CA ALA A 108 1.02 -3.47 0.69
C ALA A 108 1.39 -2.48 1.78
N VAL A 109 0.63 -2.46 2.88
CA VAL A 109 0.94 -1.59 4.02
C VAL A 109 2.32 -1.90 4.58
N GLN A 110 2.65 -3.18 4.73
CA GLN A 110 3.95 -3.60 5.25
C GLN A 110 5.09 -3.04 4.40
N VAL A 111 4.98 -3.17 3.08
CA VAL A 111 6.01 -2.65 2.17
C VAL A 111 6.10 -1.12 2.29
N LEU A 112 4.97 -0.43 2.27
CA LEU A 112 4.95 1.02 2.33
C LEU A 112 5.54 1.55 3.64
N ARG A 113 5.22 0.90 4.76
CA ARG A 113 5.79 1.32 6.06
C ARG A 113 7.30 1.06 6.11
N THR A 114 7.77 -0.01 5.47
CA THR A 114 9.20 -0.30 5.38
C THR A 114 9.92 0.79 4.59
N ILE A 115 9.35 1.23 3.46
CA ILE A 115 9.93 2.31 2.67
C ILE A 115 10.01 3.59 3.51
N GLN A 116 8.95 3.91 4.24
CA GLN A 116 8.93 5.10 5.07
C GLN A 116 10.02 5.06 6.15
N ALA A 117 10.21 3.90 6.76
CA ALA A 117 11.25 3.74 7.77
C ALA A 117 12.64 3.93 7.18
N GLU A 118 12.88 3.43 5.98
CA GLU A 118 14.17 3.59 5.31
C GLU A 118 14.44 5.06 4.96
N ILE A 119 13.44 5.77 4.49
CA ILE A 119 13.58 7.18 4.14
C ILE A 119 13.91 8.02 5.39
N LYS A 120 13.27 7.70 6.51
CA LYS A 120 13.58 8.39 7.77
C LYS A 120 15.01 8.16 8.21
N ARG A 121 15.50 6.92 8.03
CA ARG A 121 16.83 6.53 8.47
C ARG A 121 17.94 7.08 7.57
N LYS A 122 17.66 7.17 6.27
CA LYS A 122 18.62 7.62 5.26
C LYS A 122 18.02 8.78 4.49
N PRO A 123 18.28 10.02 4.93
CA PRO A 123 17.76 11.18 4.19
C PRO A 123 18.21 11.14 2.74
N LEU A 124 17.28 11.39 1.83
CA LEU A 124 17.54 11.27 0.40
C LEU A 124 18.50 12.33 -0.11
N GLU A 125 18.56 13.47 0.56
CA GLU A 125 19.39 14.59 0.15
C GLU A 125 20.76 14.58 0.80
N SER A 126 21.12 13.55 1.54
CA SER A 126 22.41 13.48 2.22
C SER A 126 23.43 12.80 1.31
N ASP A 127 23.99 13.52 0.42
CA ASP A 127 25.02 12.97 -0.46
C ASP A 127 26.40 13.47 -0.10
#